data_28c43da51005762132ea5170d88e5a76
#
_entry.id   28c43da51005762132ea5170d88e5a76
#
_cell.length_a   1.000
_cell.length_b   1.000
_cell.length_c   1.000
_cell.angle_alpha   90.00
_cell.angle_beta   90.00
_cell.angle_gamma   90.00
#
_symmetry.space_group_name_H-M   'P 1'
#
loop_
_entity.id
_entity.type
_entity.pdbx_description
1 polymer ?
#
loop_
_entity_poly.entity_id
_entity_poly.type
_entity_poly.pdbx_seq_one_letter_code
_entity_poly.pdbx_strand_id
1 'polypeptide(L)'
;VGVHPTAKLDEIAWIPKERYRLMRRFLPARGASGLHMMKRTCGIQANFDFDSEKDAAAKVRTAMGLAPVVAAIFANSPISAGRLSRVVSERQRIWFDTDPDRCGALEFVFRDGFGYADYAEWALDVPVMLLHVGGRLVTPRGLTFRKFLSEGYQGQNATMDDWDLHLSSVFPDVRLRQTIEVRGADAVNPVLSC
;
A
#
# COMPACT_ATOMS: atom_id res chain seq x y z
N VAL A 1 17.00 -3.20 -7.91
CA VAL A 1 15.95 -3.80 -8.78
C VAL A 1 14.62 -3.78 -8.08
N GLY A 2 13.52 -3.50 -8.82
CA GLY A 2 12.17 -3.40 -8.25
C GLY A 2 11.50 -4.74 -7.97
N VAL A 3 11.93 -5.81 -8.64
CA VAL A 3 11.46 -7.19 -8.45
C VAL A 3 12.65 -8.13 -8.46
N HIS A 4 12.59 -9.22 -7.66
CA HIS A 4 13.63 -10.27 -7.71
C HIS A 4 13.73 -10.83 -9.15
N PRO A 5 14.89 -10.69 -9.83
CA PRO A 5 14.94 -10.89 -11.27
C PRO A 5 14.84 -12.38 -11.68
N THR A 6 15.36 -13.29 -10.87
CA THR A 6 15.49 -14.71 -11.22
C THR A 6 14.58 -15.62 -10.41
N ALA A 7 14.42 -15.36 -9.10
CA ALA A 7 13.67 -16.27 -8.23
C ALA A 7 12.18 -16.30 -8.56
N LYS A 8 11.62 -17.51 -8.57
CA LYS A 8 10.19 -17.75 -8.62
C LYS A 8 9.54 -17.50 -7.24
N LEU A 9 8.22 -17.47 -7.20
CA LEU A 9 7.45 -17.19 -5.98
C LEU A 9 7.69 -18.23 -4.88
N ASP A 10 7.82 -19.49 -5.24
CA ASP A 10 8.03 -20.63 -4.33
C ASP A 10 9.46 -20.71 -3.78
N GLU A 11 10.43 -20.17 -4.50
CA GLU A 11 11.84 -20.17 -4.11
C GLU A 11 12.21 -19.14 -3.03
N ILE A 12 11.36 -18.15 -2.77
CA ILE A 12 11.59 -17.11 -1.77
C ILE A 12 10.90 -17.49 -0.46
N ALA A 13 11.64 -17.48 0.65
CA ALA A 13 11.11 -17.79 1.97
C ALA A 13 10.08 -16.74 2.44
N TRP A 14 9.13 -17.15 3.27
CA TRP A 14 8.23 -16.25 3.97
C TRP A 14 8.90 -15.62 5.18
N ILE A 15 8.64 -14.33 5.39
CA ILE A 15 9.01 -13.67 6.63
C ILE A 15 8.12 -14.24 7.75
N PRO A 16 8.69 -14.79 8.85
CA PRO A 16 7.95 -15.49 9.90
C PRO A 16 7.27 -14.52 10.88
N LYS A 17 6.44 -13.60 10.36
CA LYS A 17 5.63 -12.66 11.16
C LYS A 17 4.16 -12.97 10.99
N GLU A 18 3.38 -12.86 12.07
CA GLU A 18 1.94 -13.16 12.05
C GLU A 18 1.18 -12.29 11.06
N ARG A 19 1.51 -11.00 10.97
CA ARG A 19 0.95 -10.09 9.96
C ARG A 19 1.07 -10.67 8.54
N TYR A 20 2.24 -11.19 8.16
CA TYR A 20 2.46 -11.76 6.83
C TYR A 20 1.67 -13.06 6.62
N ARG A 21 1.49 -13.86 7.67
CA ARG A 21 0.66 -15.07 7.63
C ARG A 21 -0.81 -14.74 7.31
N LEU A 22 -1.33 -13.67 7.90
CA LEU A 22 -2.69 -13.19 7.64
C LEU A 22 -2.84 -12.57 6.26
N MET A 23 -1.93 -11.68 5.87
CA MET A 23 -1.88 -11.06 4.54
C MET A 23 -1.82 -12.10 3.42
N ARG A 24 -1.03 -13.17 3.61
CA ARG A 24 -0.95 -14.31 2.67
C ARG A 24 -2.31 -14.99 2.44
N ARG A 25 -3.20 -14.99 3.41
CA ARG A 25 -4.55 -15.56 3.29
C ARG A 25 -5.55 -14.58 2.71
N PHE A 26 -5.36 -13.30 2.98
CA PHE A 26 -6.28 -12.23 2.58
C PHE A 26 -6.09 -11.81 1.12
N LEU A 27 -4.88 -11.50 0.71
CA LEU A 27 -4.58 -10.86 -0.57
C LEU A 27 -4.96 -11.70 -1.81
N PRO A 28 -4.83 -13.04 -1.83
CA PRO A 28 -5.21 -13.83 -3.01
C PRO A 28 -6.69 -13.76 -3.40
N ALA A 29 -7.56 -13.34 -2.49
CA ALA A 29 -8.98 -13.11 -2.77
C ALA A 29 -9.25 -11.70 -3.33
N ARG A 30 -8.24 -10.83 -3.40
CA ARG A 30 -8.35 -9.42 -3.80
C ARG A 30 -7.74 -9.14 -5.16
N GLY A 31 -6.63 -9.81 -5.50
CA GLY A 31 -5.94 -9.70 -6.76
C GLY A 31 -4.96 -10.85 -6.95
N ALA A 32 -4.55 -11.10 -8.19
CA ALA A 32 -3.71 -12.25 -8.52
C ALA A 32 -2.24 -12.05 -8.08
N SER A 33 -1.80 -10.81 -7.87
CA SER A 33 -0.40 -10.48 -7.63
C SER A 33 -0.03 -10.22 -6.17
N GLY A 34 -0.98 -10.35 -5.21
CA GLY A 34 -0.72 -10.04 -3.80
C GLY A 34 0.43 -10.82 -3.18
N LEU A 35 0.60 -12.10 -3.51
CA LEU A 35 1.73 -12.91 -3.02
C LEU A 35 3.06 -12.50 -3.68
N HIS A 36 3.03 -12.09 -4.93
CA HIS A 36 4.20 -11.53 -5.63
C HIS A 36 4.65 -10.23 -4.98
N MET A 37 3.69 -9.33 -4.67
CA MET A 37 3.95 -8.10 -3.94
C MET A 37 4.67 -8.37 -2.62
N MET A 38 4.17 -9.32 -1.83
CA MET A 38 4.73 -9.63 -0.50
C MET A 38 6.14 -10.22 -0.52
N LYS A 39 6.51 -10.98 -1.55
CA LYS A 39 7.76 -11.77 -1.57
C LYS A 39 8.80 -11.25 -2.56
N ARG A 40 8.39 -10.61 -3.64
CA ARG A 40 9.28 -10.36 -4.78
C ARG A 40 9.55 -8.88 -5.04
N THR A 41 8.72 -7.97 -4.50
CA THR A 41 8.87 -6.54 -4.77
C THR A 41 9.83 -5.86 -3.81
N CYS A 42 10.58 -4.90 -4.35
CA CYS A 42 11.48 -4.03 -3.61
C CYS A 42 11.34 -2.61 -4.16
N GLY A 43 11.17 -1.63 -3.31
CA GLY A 43 10.97 -0.23 -3.71
C GLY A 43 11.72 0.75 -2.83
N ILE A 44 11.81 1.98 -3.29
CA ILE A 44 12.25 3.13 -2.51
C ILE A 44 11.02 3.94 -2.13
N GLN A 45 11.04 4.51 -0.94
CA GLN A 45 10.02 5.43 -0.46
C GLN A 45 10.68 6.73 -0.03
N ALA A 46 10.08 7.84 -0.44
CA ALA A 46 10.43 9.16 0.07
C ALA A 46 9.31 9.63 1.01
N ASN A 47 9.69 10.10 2.20
CA ASN A 47 8.76 10.64 3.17
C ASN A 47 8.96 12.15 3.28
N PHE A 48 7.87 12.89 3.22
CA PHE A 48 7.85 14.35 3.31
C PHE A 48 7.04 14.78 4.52
N ASP A 49 7.56 15.73 5.28
CA ASP A 49 6.82 16.41 6.33
C ASP A 49 5.83 17.40 5.74
N PHE A 50 4.88 17.83 6.56
CA PHE A 50 3.93 18.90 6.24
C PHE A 50 3.63 19.69 7.53
N ASP A 51 3.30 20.97 7.39
CA ASP A 51 3.07 21.87 8.51
C ASP A 51 1.59 22.17 8.76
N SER A 52 0.74 21.89 7.79
CA SER A 52 -0.70 22.16 7.83
C SER A 52 -1.49 21.22 6.93
N GLU A 53 -2.81 21.13 7.11
CA GLU A 53 -3.71 20.38 6.22
C GLU A 53 -3.63 20.89 4.78
N LYS A 54 -3.56 22.21 4.59
CA LYS A 54 -3.43 22.82 3.28
C LYS A 54 -2.12 22.42 2.59
N ASP A 55 -1.02 22.40 3.32
CA ASP A 55 0.29 21.95 2.82
C ASP A 55 0.27 20.46 2.50
N ALA A 56 -0.29 19.64 3.39
CA ALA A 56 -0.45 18.21 3.16
C ALA A 56 -1.27 17.92 1.89
N ALA A 57 -2.42 18.61 1.73
CA ALA A 57 -3.29 18.45 0.56
C ALA A 57 -2.56 18.82 -0.74
N ALA A 58 -1.81 19.93 -0.75
CA ALA A 58 -1.02 20.37 -1.90
C ALA A 58 0.08 19.36 -2.24
N LYS A 59 0.83 18.86 -1.25
CA LYS A 59 1.90 17.88 -1.41
C LYS A 59 1.35 16.53 -1.89
N VAL A 60 0.27 16.02 -1.29
CA VAL A 60 -0.36 14.76 -1.71
C VAL A 60 -0.85 14.85 -3.15
N ARG A 61 -1.54 15.95 -3.52
CA ARG A 61 -2.00 16.17 -4.89
C ARG A 61 -0.84 16.22 -5.88
N THR A 62 0.22 16.97 -5.57
CA THR A 62 1.42 17.06 -6.42
C THR A 62 2.11 15.70 -6.56
N ALA A 63 2.35 15.01 -5.44
CA ALA A 63 3.00 13.71 -5.45
C ALA A 63 2.18 12.66 -6.19
N MET A 64 0.84 12.66 -6.04
CA MET A 64 -0.05 11.74 -6.75
C MET A 64 -0.04 12.02 -8.27
N GLY A 65 -0.03 13.28 -8.67
CA GLY A 65 0.09 13.67 -10.09
C GLY A 65 1.44 13.28 -10.69
N LEU A 66 2.51 13.30 -9.89
CA LEU A 66 3.85 12.88 -10.29
C LEU A 66 4.09 11.37 -10.19
N ALA A 67 3.22 10.61 -9.53
CA ALA A 67 3.43 9.18 -9.29
C ALA A 67 3.75 8.38 -10.56
N PRO A 68 3.05 8.55 -11.71
CA PRO A 68 3.41 7.84 -12.94
C PRO A 68 4.77 8.26 -13.51
N VAL A 69 5.15 9.52 -13.35
CA VAL A 69 6.46 10.03 -13.79
C VAL A 69 7.58 9.43 -12.94
N VAL A 70 7.40 9.42 -11.62
CA VAL A 70 8.33 8.78 -10.68
C VAL A 70 8.46 7.29 -10.99
N ALA A 71 7.35 6.59 -11.20
CA ALA A 71 7.37 5.17 -11.58
C ALA A 71 8.12 4.92 -12.88
N ALA A 72 8.01 5.81 -13.87
CA ALA A 72 8.72 5.71 -15.15
C ALA A 72 10.22 5.99 -15.01
N ILE A 73 10.61 7.04 -14.29
CA ILE A 73 12.03 7.42 -14.08
C ILE A 73 12.77 6.32 -13.29
N PHE A 74 12.13 5.75 -12.28
CA PHE A 74 12.71 4.72 -11.41
C PHE A 74 12.39 3.29 -11.86
N ALA A 75 11.83 3.10 -13.06
CA ALA A 75 11.53 1.76 -13.57
C ALA A 75 12.82 0.91 -13.69
N ASN A 76 12.91 -0.15 -12.90
CA ASN A 76 14.12 -0.98 -12.77
C ASN A 76 13.78 -2.45 -12.49
N SER A 77 12.74 -2.98 -13.14
CA SER A 77 12.35 -4.38 -12.99
C SER A 77 11.85 -5.01 -14.30
N PRO A 78 12.64 -4.94 -15.40
CA PRO A 78 12.26 -5.52 -16.69
C PRO A 78 12.42 -7.04 -16.75
N ILE A 79 13.03 -7.68 -15.72
CA ILE A 79 13.25 -9.10 -15.64
C ILE A 79 12.49 -9.68 -14.45
N SER A 80 11.77 -10.79 -14.67
CA SER A 80 10.97 -11.46 -13.67
C SER A 80 11.02 -12.97 -13.86
N ALA A 81 11.41 -13.72 -12.81
CA ALA A 81 11.57 -15.18 -12.85
C ALA A 81 12.47 -15.67 -14.00
N GLY A 82 13.59 -14.97 -14.25
CA GLY A 82 14.56 -15.30 -15.29
C GLY A 82 14.14 -14.97 -16.71
N ARG A 83 13.02 -14.22 -16.91
CA ARG A 83 12.50 -13.87 -18.23
C ARG A 83 12.33 -12.36 -18.36
N LEU A 84 12.50 -11.83 -19.56
CA LEU A 84 12.19 -10.44 -19.87
C LEU A 84 10.69 -10.22 -19.74
N SER A 85 10.31 -9.22 -18.94
CA SER A 85 8.93 -8.77 -18.80
C SER A 85 8.53 -7.93 -20.03
N ARG A 86 7.22 -7.77 -20.24
CA ARG A 86 6.68 -6.86 -21.27
C ARG A 86 6.63 -5.40 -20.83
N VAL A 87 7.03 -5.13 -19.60
CA VAL A 87 7.01 -3.80 -18.97
C VAL A 87 8.35 -3.50 -18.32
N VAL A 88 8.71 -2.23 -18.20
CA VAL A 88 9.97 -1.78 -17.60
C VAL A 88 9.95 -1.78 -16.07
N SER A 89 8.75 -1.67 -15.47
CA SER A 89 8.52 -1.87 -14.04
C SER A 89 7.51 -3.01 -13.80
N GLU A 90 8.01 -4.21 -13.65
CA GLU A 90 7.20 -5.36 -13.22
C GLU A 90 6.65 -5.18 -11.81
N ARG A 91 7.37 -4.42 -10.96
CA ARG A 91 6.89 -4.06 -9.63
C ARG A 91 5.58 -3.26 -9.71
N GLN A 92 5.50 -2.26 -10.58
CA GLN A 92 4.29 -1.46 -10.72
C GLN A 92 3.12 -2.30 -11.21
N ARG A 93 3.35 -3.19 -12.18
CA ARG A 93 2.33 -4.14 -12.65
C ARG A 93 1.81 -5.03 -11.51
N ILE A 94 2.69 -5.53 -10.66
CA ILE A 94 2.32 -6.35 -9.48
C ILE A 94 1.45 -5.53 -8.52
N TRP A 95 1.78 -4.27 -8.25
CA TRP A 95 1.00 -3.42 -7.35
C TRP A 95 -0.40 -3.11 -7.90
N PHE A 96 -0.56 -2.89 -9.21
CA PHE A 96 -1.87 -2.69 -9.84
C PHE A 96 -2.81 -3.91 -9.72
N ASP A 97 -2.24 -5.11 -9.62
CA ASP A 97 -3.00 -6.37 -9.52
C ASP A 97 -2.91 -6.99 -8.10
N THR A 98 -2.72 -6.16 -7.07
CA THR A 98 -2.60 -6.63 -5.67
C THR A 98 -3.94 -6.54 -4.93
N ASP A 99 -4.50 -5.37 -4.78
CA ASP A 99 -5.80 -5.13 -4.14
C ASP A 99 -6.33 -3.74 -4.55
N PRO A 100 -7.36 -3.66 -5.39
CA PRO A 100 -7.84 -2.39 -5.94
C PRO A 100 -8.44 -1.43 -4.90
N ASP A 101 -8.90 -1.94 -3.75
CA ASP A 101 -9.50 -1.08 -2.72
C ASP A 101 -8.45 -0.28 -1.94
N ARG A 102 -7.19 -0.76 -1.92
CA ARG A 102 -6.13 -0.18 -1.07
C ARG A 102 -4.87 0.24 -1.79
N CYS A 103 -4.70 -0.11 -3.07
CA CYS A 103 -3.50 0.17 -3.87
C CYS A 103 -3.82 1.14 -5.01
N GLY A 104 -2.77 1.77 -5.58
CA GLY A 104 -2.85 2.60 -6.77
C GLY A 104 -3.12 4.07 -6.49
N ALA A 105 -3.55 4.79 -7.53
CA ALA A 105 -3.81 6.21 -7.46
C ALA A 105 -5.18 6.52 -6.82
N LEU A 106 -5.24 7.60 -6.07
CA LEU A 106 -6.45 8.10 -5.43
C LEU A 106 -6.96 9.31 -6.21
N GLU A 107 -7.89 9.11 -7.13
CA GLU A 107 -8.38 10.18 -8.03
C GLU A 107 -9.05 11.34 -7.29
N PHE A 108 -9.68 11.08 -6.15
CA PHE A 108 -10.37 12.10 -5.36
C PHE A 108 -9.44 13.19 -4.81
N VAL A 109 -8.12 12.94 -4.73
CA VAL A 109 -7.15 13.96 -4.27
C VAL A 109 -7.07 15.16 -5.22
N PHE A 110 -7.54 15.02 -6.46
CA PHE A 110 -7.56 16.09 -7.45
C PHE A 110 -8.81 16.98 -7.40
N ARG A 111 -9.80 16.62 -6.57
CA ARG A 111 -11.00 17.43 -6.39
C ARG A 111 -10.68 18.75 -5.68
N ASP A 112 -11.44 19.77 -5.99
CA ASP A 112 -11.35 21.04 -5.25
C ASP A 112 -11.74 20.83 -3.79
N GLY A 113 -10.99 21.45 -2.89
CA GLY A 113 -11.24 21.32 -1.44
C GLY A 113 -10.73 20.02 -0.80
N PHE A 114 -10.00 19.16 -1.52
CA PHE A 114 -9.40 17.95 -0.94
C PHE A 114 -8.65 18.25 0.37
N GLY A 115 -8.92 17.45 1.40
CA GLY A 115 -8.30 17.54 2.73
C GLY A 115 -8.22 16.21 3.46
N TYR A 116 -7.93 16.26 4.77
CA TYR A 116 -7.82 15.07 5.62
C TYR A 116 -9.11 14.27 5.69
N ALA A 117 -10.25 14.96 5.71
CA ALA A 117 -11.55 14.30 5.76
C ALA A 117 -11.79 13.38 4.57
N ASP A 118 -11.47 13.82 3.34
CA ASP A 118 -11.64 12.99 2.13
C ASP A 118 -10.77 11.75 2.17
N TYR A 119 -9.52 11.90 2.65
CA TYR A 119 -8.61 10.75 2.78
C TYR A 119 -9.11 9.77 3.86
N ALA A 120 -9.59 10.28 4.98
CA ALA A 120 -10.17 9.46 6.05
C ALA A 120 -11.44 8.74 5.58
N GLU A 121 -12.34 9.44 4.88
CA GLU A 121 -13.56 8.84 4.31
C GLU A 121 -13.25 7.68 3.37
N TRP A 122 -12.28 7.84 2.47
CA TRP A 122 -11.82 6.73 1.64
C TRP A 122 -11.28 5.56 2.49
N ALA A 123 -10.40 5.85 3.45
CA ALA A 123 -9.77 4.82 4.26
C ALA A 123 -10.79 4.08 5.15
N LEU A 124 -11.86 4.74 5.61
CA LEU A 124 -12.95 4.12 6.37
C LEU A 124 -13.66 3.03 5.56
N ASP A 125 -13.75 3.16 4.24
CA ASP A 125 -14.44 2.21 3.38
C ASP A 125 -13.53 1.08 2.85
N VAL A 126 -12.21 1.20 3.03
CA VAL A 126 -11.29 0.10 2.70
C VAL A 126 -11.54 -1.09 3.64
N PRO A 127 -11.68 -2.32 3.12
CA PRO A 127 -11.87 -3.52 3.94
C PRO A 127 -10.73 -3.72 4.94
N VAL A 128 -11.08 -3.98 6.20
CA VAL A 128 -10.10 -4.21 7.27
C VAL A 128 -9.33 -5.51 6.99
N MET A 129 -8.02 -5.41 6.84
CA MET A 129 -7.15 -6.56 6.61
C MET A 129 -6.62 -7.14 7.93
N LEU A 130 -6.35 -6.28 8.90
CA LEU A 130 -5.75 -6.62 10.19
C LEU A 130 -6.48 -5.91 11.31
N LEU A 131 -6.82 -6.64 12.36
CA LEU A 131 -7.47 -6.14 13.57
C LEU A 131 -6.97 -6.90 14.79
N HIS A 132 -6.75 -6.23 15.90
CA HIS A 132 -6.50 -6.90 17.18
C HIS A 132 -7.83 -7.26 17.86
N VAL A 133 -8.04 -8.52 18.18
CA VAL A 133 -9.21 -9.03 18.92
C VAL A 133 -8.75 -9.96 20.00
N GLY A 134 -9.06 -9.63 21.26
CA GLY A 134 -8.67 -10.44 22.42
C GLY A 134 -7.14 -10.68 22.49
N GLY A 135 -6.33 -9.67 22.14
CA GLY A 135 -4.87 -9.76 22.14
C GLY A 135 -4.27 -10.54 20.95
N ARG A 136 -5.09 -10.97 19.99
CA ARG A 136 -4.63 -11.70 18.78
C ARG A 136 -4.87 -10.88 17.52
N LEU A 137 -3.95 -10.97 16.58
CA LEU A 137 -4.13 -10.37 15.28
C LEU A 137 -5.01 -11.27 14.39
N VAL A 138 -6.09 -10.72 13.83
CA VAL A 138 -7.06 -11.44 13.00
C VAL A 138 -7.31 -10.70 11.69
N THR A 139 -7.94 -11.39 10.73
CA THR A 139 -8.46 -10.79 9.48
C THR A 139 -9.98 -10.95 9.49
N PRO A 140 -10.74 -9.88 9.77
CA PRO A 140 -12.20 -9.93 9.72
C PRO A 140 -12.67 -10.02 8.27
N ARG A 141 -13.71 -10.82 8.01
CA ARG A 141 -14.29 -10.96 6.68
C ARG A 141 -15.37 -9.88 6.44
N GLY A 142 -15.26 -9.16 5.33
CA GLY A 142 -16.30 -8.22 4.90
C GLY A 142 -16.51 -7.02 5.83
N LEU A 143 -15.58 -6.73 6.72
CA LEU A 143 -15.63 -5.61 7.64
C LEU A 143 -14.88 -4.43 7.02
N THR A 144 -15.56 -3.28 6.84
CA THR A 144 -14.90 -1.98 6.61
C THR A 144 -14.58 -1.32 7.93
N PHE A 145 -13.66 -0.37 7.96
CA PHE A 145 -13.38 0.34 9.21
C PHE A 145 -14.58 1.20 9.64
N ARG A 146 -15.33 1.74 8.69
CA ARG A 146 -16.59 2.46 8.95
C ARG A 146 -17.58 1.61 9.73
N LYS A 147 -17.78 0.37 9.28
CA LYS A 147 -18.67 -0.57 9.97
C LYS A 147 -18.14 -0.93 11.35
N PHE A 148 -16.83 -1.14 11.50
CA PHE A 148 -16.20 -1.38 12.79
C PHE A 148 -16.39 -0.20 13.76
N LEU A 149 -16.26 1.03 13.26
CA LEU A 149 -16.46 2.25 14.05
C LEU A 149 -17.90 2.40 14.55
N SER A 150 -18.89 2.05 13.72
CA SER A 150 -20.33 2.23 14.06
C SER A 150 -20.93 1.06 14.85
N GLU A 151 -20.53 -0.18 14.59
CA GLU A 151 -21.18 -1.38 15.12
C GLU A 151 -20.27 -2.20 16.06
N GLY A 152 -18.96 -1.87 16.11
CA GLY A 152 -17.99 -2.70 16.79
C GLY A 152 -17.71 -4.03 16.06
N TYR A 153 -16.87 -4.86 16.65
CA TYR A 153 -16.59 -6.20 16.14
C TYR A 153 -16.23 -7.14 17.29
N GLN A 154 -16.94 -8.28 17.41
CA GLN A 154 -16.75 -9.29 18.45
C GLN A 154 -16.71 -8.72 19.89
N GLY A 155 -17.62 -7.76 20.18
CA GLY A 155 -17.77 -7.16 21.51
C GLY A 155 -16.76 -6.05 21.85
N GLN A 156 -15.94 -5.61 20.90
CA GLN A 156 -15.05 -4.46 21.08
C GLN A 156 -15.41 -3.30 20.16
N ASN A 157 -15.16 -2.08 20.60
CA ASN A 157 -15.28 -0.86 19.82
C ASN A 157 -13.94 -0.51 19.21
N ALA A 158 -13.98 0.25 18.10
CA ALA A 158 -12.79 0.74 17.42
C ALA A 158 -12.00 1.72 18.29
N THR A 159 -10.69 1.64 18.25
CA THR A 159 -9.73 2.50 18.95
C THR A 159 -8.83 3.22 17.94
N MET A 160 -8.08 4.23 18.40
CA MET A 160 -7.06 4.89 17.57
C MET A 160 -5.92 3.93 17.19
N ASP A 161 -5.55 2.98 18.03
CA ASP A 161 -4.55 1.97 17.70
C ASP A 161 -5.03 1.05 16.57
N ASP A 162 -6.31 0.72 16.53
CA ASP A 162 -6.92 -0.03 15.43
C ASP A 162 -6.93 0.78 14.14
N TRP A 163 -7.19 2.09 14.23
CA TRP A 163 -7.11 3.00 13.09
C TRP A 163 -5.70 3.10 12.53
N ASP A 164 -4.69 3.27 13.38
CA ASP A 164 -3.30 3.30 12.97
C ASP A 164 -2.85 1.98 12.32
N LEU A 165 -3.29 0.84 12.88
CA LEU A 165 -3.06 -0.46 12.29
C LEU A 165 -3.71 -0.59 10.92
N HIS A 166 -4.95 -0.10 10.77
CA HIS A 166 -5.68 -0.09 9.51
C HIS A 166 -4.97 0.78 8.46
N LEU A 167 -4.61 2.02 8.80
CA LEU A 167 -3.84 2.91 7.91
C LEU A 167 -2.48 2.31 7.51
N SER A 168 -1.86 1.49 8.36
CA SER A 168 -0.63 0.77 8.02
C SER A 168 -0.84 -0.29 6.95
N SER A 169 -2.09 -0.66 6.66
CA SER A 169 -2.48 -1.71 5.73
C SER A 169 -3.11 -1.20 4.42
N VAL A 170 -3.15 0.12 4.20
CA VAL A 170 -3.49 0.74 2.91
C VAL A 170 -2.21 1.11 2.16
N PHE A 171 -2.21 0.94 0.84
CA PHE A 171 -1.00 1.02 0.03
C PHE A 171 -1.18 1.85 -1.26
N PRO A 172 -1.80 3.05 -1.19
CA PRO A 172 -1.88 3.91 -2.36
C PRO A 172 -0.48 4.36 -2.80
N ASP A 173 -0.35 4.85 -4.03
CA ASP A 173 0.92 5.33 -4.58
C ASP A 173 1.52 6.47 -3.76
N VAL A 174 0.65 7.29 -3.16
CA VAL A 174 1.02 8.29 -2.15
C VAL A 174 0.17 8.08 -0.91
N ARG A 175 0.80 7.70 0.19
CA ARG A 175 0.13 7.43 1.46
C ARG A 175 0.28 8.61 2.42
N LEU A 176 -0.85 9.10 2.93
CA LEU A 176 -0.89 10.12 3.96
C LEU A 176 -1.03 9.47 5.34
N ARG A 177 -0.10 9.78 6.21
CA ARG A 177 -0.10 9.43 7.63
C ARG A 177 0.49 10.59 8.43
N GLN A 178 1.42 10.33 9.37
CA GLN A 178 2.23 11.36 10.03
C GLN A 178 3.20 12.06 9.06
N THR A 179 3.51 11.41 7.96
CA THR A 179 4.26 11.92 6.81
C THR A 179 3.53 11.58 5.52
N ILE A 180 3.91 12.20 4.42
CA ILE A 180 3.47 11.84 3.07
C ILE A 180 4.50 10.88 2.49
N GLU A 181 4.10 9.63 2.25
CA GLU A 181 4.98 8.58 1.74
C GLU A 181 4.74 8.42 0.22
N VAL A 182 5.72 8.79 -0.60
CA VAL A 182 5.73 8.52 -2.05
C VAL A 182 6.33 7.13 -2.28
N ARG A 183 5.59 6.23 -2.93
CA ARG A 183 5.84 4.79 -2.87
C ARG A 183 6.06 4.13 -4.24
N GLY A 184 5.87 4.86 -5.33
CA GLY A 184 5.84 4.31 -6.70
C GLY A 184 7.18 3.83 -7.27
N ALA A 185 8.32 4.25 -6.69
CA ALA A 185 9.65 3.96 -7.24
C ALA A 185 10.09 2.50 -7.03
N ASP A 186 10.65 1.88 -8.07
CA ASP A 186 11.42 0.63 -7.95
C ASP A 186 12.71 0.89 -7.15
N ALA A 187 13.23 -0.13 -6.46
CA ALA A 187 14.54 -0.03 -5.85
C ALA A 187 15.64 0.09 -6.93
N VAL A 188 16.49 1.09 -6.76
CA VAL A 188 17.65 1.35 -7.61
C VAL A 188 18.93 1.34 -6.77
N ASN A 189 20.08 1.56 -7.39
CA ASN A 189 21.32 1.77 -6.66
C ASN A 189 21.17 2.98 -5.73
N PRO A 190 21.58 2.93 -4.44
CA PRO A 190 21.46 4.04 -3.50
C PRO A 190 22.06 5.36 -4.00
N VAL A 191 23.12 5.32 -4.78
CA VAL A 191 23.75 6.51 -5.40
C VAL A 191 22.80 7.21 -6.40
N LEU A 192 21.83 6.50 -6.97
CA LEU A 192 20.86 7.04 -7.92
C LEU A 192 19.55 7.46 -7.24
N SER A 193 19.42 7.30 -5.95
CA SER A 193 18.21 7.60 -5.18
C SER A 193 18.31 8.88 -4.35
N CYS A 194 19.45 9.56 -4.39
CA CYS A 194 19.71 10.85 -3.71
C CYS A 194 19.71 12.01 -4.68
#